data_8c3f13813f36feca8c930f02bb7b37c0
#
_entry.id   8c3f13813f36feca8c930f02bb7b37c0
#
_cell.length_a   1.000
_cell.length_b   1.000
_cell.length_c   1.000
_cell.angle_alpha   90.00
_cell.angle_beta   90.00
_cell.angle_gamma   90.00
#
_symmetry.space_group_name_H-M   'P 1'
#
loop_
_entity.id
_entity.type
_entity.pdbx_description
1 polymer ?
#
loop_
_entity_poly.entity_id
_entity_poly.type
_entity_poly.pdbx_seq_one_letter_code
_entity_poly.pdbx_strand_id
1 'polypeptide(L)'
;MIFNKREVAIVAPFDGEMIGTETVPNGNFNIEAFGKGIAIIPEENEVCAPVSGIITSVFPTFHAIGITTKEGLEILIHVGINTVNLSGMYFDARVCEKAGVKVGNVLLTVNINKIQRMGYDIITPIVICNPDDFKEIIYREPGKVKKGDVIMRVKI
;
A
#
# COMPACT_ATOMS: atom_id res chain seq x y z
N MET A 1 -7.98 2.49 32.78
CA MET A 1 -7.82 2.62 32.23
C MET A 1 -7.82 2.71 31.18
N ILE A 2 -7.73 2.83 30.56
CA ILE A 2 -7.72 2.91 29.65
C ILE A 2 -7.51 3.23 28.74
N PHE A 3 -7.15 3.26 28.27
CA PHE A 3 -6.84 3.48 27.59
C PHE A 3 -7.02 3.58 26.40
N ASN A 4 -6.84 3.83 25.89
CA ASN A 4 -7.52 3.98 24.89
C ASN A 4 -7.11 4.71 23.84
N LYS A 5 -6.09 4.40 23.48
CA LYS A 5 -5.61 4.91 22.43
C LYS A 5 -6.13 4.22 21.36
N ARG A 6 -6.88 4.74 20.60
CA ARG A 6 -7.35 4.16 19.41
C ARG A 6 -6.34 4.46 18.32
N GLU A 7 -5.66 3.43 17.92
CA GLU A 7 -4.70 3.49 16.82
C GLU A 7 -4.98 2.38 15.84
N VAL A 8 -4.70 2.63 14.56
CA VAL A 8 -4.69 1.59 13.52
C VAL A 8 -3.25 1.43 13.09
N ALA A 9 -2.73 0.21 13.18
CA ALA A 9 -1.40 -0.11 12.68
C ALA A 9 -1.50 -0.51 11.22
N ILE A 10 -0.67 0.08 10.39
CA ILE A 10 -0.55 -0.29 8.97
C ILE A 10 0.77 -1.03 8.86
N VAL A 11 0.73 -2.26 8.34
CA VAL A 11 1.92 -3.10 8.28
C VAL A 11 2.43 -3.22 6.86
N ALA A 12 3.70 -3.60 6.71
CA ALA A 12 4.31 -3.80 5.41
C ALA A 12 3.60 -4.96 4.67
N PRO A 13 3.19 -4.74 3.42
CA PRO A 13 2.49 -5.78 2.64
C PRO A 13 3.42 -6.84 2.08
N PHE A 14 4.72 -6.65 2.19
CA PHE A 14 5.75 -7.55 1.68
C PHE A 14 7.09 -7.16 2.28
N ASP A 15 8.07 -8.04 2.16
CA ASP A 15 9.46 -7.71 2.51
C ASP A 15 9.98 -6.70 1.49
N GLY A 16 10.75 -5.74 1.95
CA GLY A 16 11.32 -4.77 1.04
C GLY A 16 12.10 -3.68 1.76
N GLU A 17 12.33 -2.60 1.06
CA GLU A 17 13.01 -1.45 1.61
C GLU A 17 12.09 -0.24 1.59
N MET A 18 11.78 0.28 2.77
CA MET A 18 10.98 1.48 2.92
C MET A 18 11.87 2.70 2.67
N ILE A 19 11.42 3.60 1.83
CA ILE A 19 12.16 4.79 1.45
C ILE A 19 11.35 6.03 1.79
N GLY A 20 12.02 7.18 1.87
CA GLY A 20 11.34 8.46 2.05
C GLY A 20 10.56 8.82 0.79
N THR A 21 9.45 9.52 0.97
CA THR A 21 8.57 9.87 -0.15
C THR A 21 9.25 10.80 -1.13
N GLU A 22 10.23 11.58 -0.68
CA GLU A 22 10.97 12.48 -1.55
C GLU A 22 11.86 11.74 -2.54
N THR A 23 12.10 10.44 -2.32
CA THR A 23 12.90 9.65 -3.26
C THR A 23 12.05 8.93 -4.30
N VAL A 24 10.72 9.07 -4.24
CA VAL A 24 9.84 8.49 -5.26
C VAL A 24 10.00 9.31 -6.53
N PRO A 25 10.26 8.65 -7.68
CA PRO A 25 10.45 9.38 -8.94
C PRO A 25 9.24 10.24 -9.30
N ASN A 26 9.51 11.42 -9.82
CA ASN A 26 8.46 12.28 -10.33
C ASN A 26 7.97 11.69 -11.63
N GLY A 27 6.78 11.19 -11.62
CA GLY A 27 6.17 10.61 -12.79
C GLY A 27 4.70 10.93 -12.76
N ASN A 28 3.90 9.95 -13.05
CA ASN A 28 2.46 10.11 -12.99
C ASN A 28 1.89 9.81 -11.61
N PHE A 29 2.75 9.56 -10.63
CA PHE A 29 2.30 9.33 -9.26
C PHE A 29 2.95 10.32 -8.31
N ASN A 30 2.10 11.11 -7.66
CA ASN A 30 2.52 12.03 -6.62
C ASN A 30 1.75 11.62 -5.36
N ILE A 31 2.47 11.11 -4.36
CA ILE A 31 1.84 10.63 -3.13
C ILE A 31 0.97 11.71 -2.51
N GLU A 32 1.46 12.95 -2.49
CA GLU A 32 0.72 14.04 -1.84
C GLU A 32 -0.59 14.38 -2.54
N ALA A 33 -0.71 14.07 -3.82
CA ALA A 33 -1.96 14.28 -4.54
C ALA A 33 -3.03 13.28 -4.13
N PHE A 34 -2.63 12.15 -3.56
CA PHE A 34 -3.57 11.10 -3.13
C PHE A 34 -3.78 11.09 -1.62
N GLY A 35 -2.89 11.71 -0.86
CA GLY A 35 -2.98 11.72 0.60
C GLY A 35 -1.61 11.76 1.23
N LYS A 36 -1.41 10.99 2.30
CA LYS A 36 -0.13 10.89 3.00
C LYS A 36 0.27 9.44 3.12
N GLY A 37 1.55 9.16 2.95
CA GLY A 37 2.00 7.78 3.01
C GLY A 37 3.49 7.63 2.88
N ILE A 38 3.88 6.40 2.55
CA ILE A 38 5.26 6.00 2.39
C ILE A 38 5.38 5.19 1.11
N ALA A 39 6.59 4.80 0.78
CA ALA A 39 6.81 3.90 -0.35
C ALA A 39 7.77 2.80 0.05
N ILE A 40 7.59 1.62 -0.53
CA ILE A 40 8.45 0.47 -0.28
C ILE A 40 8.88 -0.12 -1.63
N ILE A 41 10.16 -0.46 -1.74
CA ILE A 41 10.68 -1.21 -2.88
C ILE A 41 10.48 -2.69 -2.56
N PRO A 42 9.58 -3.39 -3.27
CA PRO A 42 9.27 -4.78 -2.92
C PRO A 42 10.39 -5.74 -3.30
N GLU A 43 10.51 -6.80 -2.49
CA GLU A 43 11.44 -7.90 -2.75
C GLU A 43 10.70 -9.21 -2.97
N GLU A 44 9.38 -9.17 -2.97
CA GLU A 44 8.52 -10.35 -3.11
C GLU A 44 7.44 -10.09 -4.13
N ASN A 45 6.90 -11.18 -4.70
CA ASN A 45 5.84 -11.09 -5.71
C ASN A 45 4.43 -11.07 -5.12
N GLU A 46 4.27 -11.36 -3.84
CA GLU A 46 2.96 -11.32 -3.20
C GLU A 46 2.78 -10.00 -2.47
N VAL A 47 1.61 -9.39 -2.65
CA VAL A 47 1.22 -8.17 -1.95
C VAL A 47 0.09 -8.54 -1.01
N CYS A 48 0.32 -8.37 0.29
CA CYS A 48 -0.62 -8.78 1.33
C CYS A 48 -1.31 -7.57 1.94
N ALA A 49 -2.47 -7.79 2.55
CA ALA A 49 -3.24 -6.70 3.14
C ALA A 49 -2.46 -6.05 4.28
N PRO A 50 -2.24 -4.73 4.22
CA PRO A 50 -1.55 -4.01 5.29
C PRO A 50 -2.46 -3.68 6.47
N VAL A 51 -3.76 -3.85 6.28
CA VAL A 51 -4.80 -3.62 7.29
C VAL A 51 -5.93 -4.62 7.06
N SER A 52 -6.75 -4.81 8.08
CA SER A 52 -8.02 -5.54 7.92
C SER A 52 -9.09 -4.55 7.49
N GLY A 53 -9.99 -4.96 6.62
CA GLY A 53 -11.06 -4.09 6.15
C GLY A 53 -11.79 -4.66 4.96
N ILE A 54 -12.41 -3.78 4.20
CA ILE A 54 -13.17 -4.14 3.01
C ILE A 54 -12.43 -3.60 1.79
N ILE A 55 -12.33 -4.41 0.74
CA ILE A 55 -11.77 -3.96 -0.53
C ILE A 55 -12.76 -2.99 -1.15
N THR A 56 -12.39 -1.72 -1.24
CA THR A 56 -13.27 -0.69 -1.78
C THR A 56 -12.99 -0.37 -3.23
N SER A 57 -11.80 -0.70 -3.72
CA SER A 57 -11.52 -0.57 -5.15
C SER A 57 -10.45 -1.56 -5.58
N VAL A 58 -10.63 -2.10 -6.78
CA VAL A 58 -9.60 -2.84 -7.51
C VAL A 58 -9.52 -2.17 -8.87
N PHE A 59 -8.40 -1.57 -9.17
CA PHE A 59 -8.27 -0.84 -10.44
C PHE A 59 -8.34 -1.85 -11.59
N PRO A 60 -8.96 -1.46 -12.72
CA PRO A 60 -9.16 -2.41 -13.83
C PRO A 60 -7.86 -3.04 -14.34
N THR A 61 -6.73 -2.35 -14.17
CA THR A 61 -5.43 -2.86 -14.57
C THR A 61 -4.70 -3.56 -13.42
N PHE A 62 -5.35 -3.78 -12.28
CA PHE A 62 -4.90 -4.55 -11.13
C PHE A 62 -3.62 -4.05 -10.47
N HIS A 63 -3.13 -2.89 -10.84
CA HIS A 63 -1.89 -2.35 -10.25
C HIS A 63 -2.14 -1.61 -8.93
N ALA A 64 -3.38 -1.33 -8.60
CA ALA A 64 -3.73 -0.60 -7.38
C ALA A 64 -4.99 -1.16 -6.74
N ILE A 65 -4.97 -1.20 -5.41
CA ILE A 65 -6.07 -1.73 -4.59
C ILE A 65 -6.31 -0.77 -3.44
N GLY A 66 -7.58 -0.46 -3.18
CA GLY A 66 -8.00 0.34 -2.04
C GLY A 66 -8.70 -0.52 -1.00
N ILE A 67 -8.40 -0.27 0.28
CA ILE A 67 -8.99 -0.95 1.42
C ILE A 67 -9.49 0.09 2.39
N THR A 68 -10.71 -0.08 2.91
CA THR A 68 -11.24 0.80 3.95
C THR A 68 -11.40 -0.02 5.23
N THR A 69 -10.80 0.44 6.31
CA THR A 69 -10.91 -0.22 7.62
C THR A 69 -12.24 0.12 8.26
N LYS A 70 -12.59 -0.63 9.32
CA LYS A 70 -13.82 -0.34 10.07
C LYS A 70 -13.76 1.04 10.73
N GLU A 71 -12.58 1.56 10.99
CA GLU A 71 -12.39 2.90 11.57
C GLU A 71 -12.56 4.01 10.53
N GLY A 72 -12.72 3.64 9.26
CA GLY A 72 -12.88 4.61 8.18
C GLY A 72 -11.59 5.04 7.51
N LEU A 73 -10.49 4.36 7.80
CA LEU A 73 -9.19 4.66 7.19
C LEU A 73 -9.17 4.11 5.77
N GLU A 74 -8.86 4.97 4.79
CA GLU A 74 -8.81 4.57 3.38
C GLU A 74 -7.37 4.43 2.95
N ILE A 75 -6.97 3.20 2.61
CA ILE A 75 -5.60 2.88 2.22
C ILE A 75 -5.56 2.53 0.75
N LEU A 76 -4.62 3.12 0.02
CA LEU A 76 -4.36 2.77 -1.38
C LEU A 76 -2.96 2.17 -1.48
N ILE A 77 -2.85 1.00 -2.09
CA ILE A 77 -1.57 0.39 -2.45
C ILE A 77 -1.45 0.51 -3.96
N HIS A 78 -0.40 1.19 -4.42
CA HIS A 78 -0.17 1.41 -5.84
C HIS A 78 1.15 0.74 -6.22
N VAL A 79 1.07 -0.40 -6.90
CA VAL A 79 2.26 -1.19 -7.18
C VAL A 79 2.98 -0.64 -8.41
N GLY A 80 4.14 -0.08 -8.17
CA GLY A 80 4.99 0.49 -9.21
C GLY A 80 4.56 1.88 -9.66
N ILE A 81 5.38 2.47 -10.50
CA ILE A 81 5.18 3.82 -11.04
C ILE A 81 4.83 3.67 -12.52
N ASN A 82 3.75 4.29 -12.95
CA ASN A 82 3.25 4.22 -14.34
C ASN A 82 2.84 2.82 -14.78
N THR A 83 2.67 1.90 -13.86
CA THR A 83 2.34 0.51 -14.16
C THR A 83 0.94 0.32 -14.71
N VAL A 84 0.09 1.35 -14.64
CA VAL A 84 -1.21 1.36 -15.32
C VAL A 84 -1.01 1.10 -16.83
N ASN A 85 0.12 1.49 -17.38
CA ASN A 85 0.42 1.33 -18.80
C ASN A 85 0.67 -0.14 -19.19
N LEU A 86 0.82 -1.04 -18.23
CA LEU A 86 0.96 -2.46 -18.50
C LEU A 86 -0.37 -3.14 -18.79
N SER A 87 -1.48 -2.44 -18.59
CA SER A 87 -2.84 -2.94 -18.87
C SER A 87 -3.15 -4.26 -18.15
N GLY A 88 -2.63 -4.42 -16.94
CA GLY A 88 -2.86 -5.61 -16.13
C GLY A 88 -1.85 -6.72 -16.34
N MET A 89 -0.96 -6.59 -17.31
CA MET A 89 0.05 -7.60 -17.56
C MET A 89 0.97 -7.71 -16.34
N TYR A 90 1.24 -8.94 -15.91
CA TYR A 90 2.09 -9.25 -14.76
C TYR A 90 1.45 -9.00 -13.40
N PHE A 91 0.14 -8.71 -13.36
CA PHE A 91 -0.63 -8.58 -12.13
C PHE A 91 -1.74 -9.61 -12.12
N ASP A 92 -1.96 -10.23 -10.96
CA ASP A 92 -3.03 -11.20 -10.80
C ASP A 92 -3.74 -10.91 -9.47
N ALA A 93 -4.95 -10.37 -9.55
CA ALA A 93 -5.73 -10.00 -8.37
C ALA A 93 -6.31 -11.26 -7.73
N ARG A 94 -6.19 -11.34 -6.41
CA ARG A 94 -6.71 -12.46 -5.61
C ARG A 94 -7.95 -12.08 -4.83
N VAL A 95 -8.40 -10.83 -4.96
CA VAL A 95 -9.57 -10.32 -4.26
C VAL A 95 -10.40 -9.51 -5.24
N CYS A 96 -11.65 -9.26 -4.87
CA CYS A 96 -12.54 -8.41 -5.64
C CYS A 96 -13.15 -7.35 -4.72
N GLU A 97 -13.77 -6.34 -5.34
CA GLU A 97 -14.44 -5.29 -4.60
C GLU A 97 -15.50 -5.87 -3.68
N LYS A 98 -15.64 -5.24 -2.51
CA LYS A 98 -16.57 -5.62 -1.44
C LYS A 98 -16.12 -6.82 -0.62
N ALA A 99 -15.02 -7.49 -0.98
CA ALA A 99 -14.51 -8.59 -0.18
C ALA A 99 -13.93 -8.07 1.14
N GLY A 100 -14.19 -8.80 2.21
CA GLY A 100 -13.52 -8.55 3.49
C GLY A 100 -12.17 -9.22 3.50
N VAL A 101 -11.17 -8.54 4.03
CA VAL A 101 -9.82 -9.09 4.16
C VAL A 101 -9.30 -8.86 5.57
N LYS A 102 -8.39 -9.73 5.98
CA LYS A 102 -7.66 -9.58 7.22
C LYS A 102 -6.22 -9.24 6.89
N VAL A 103 -5.58 -8.50 7.78
CA VAL A 103 -4.16 -8.16 7.63
C VAL A 103 -3.38 -9.43 7.32
N GLY A 104 -2.52 -9.37 6.29
CA GLY A 104 -1.71 -10.50 5.85
C GLY A 104 -2.34 -11.36 4.76
N ASN A 105 -3.63 -11.21 4.46
CA ASN A 105 -4.22 -11.94 3.33
C ASN A 105 -3.59 -11.49 2.02
N VAL A 106 -3.37 -12.42 1.10
CA VAL A 106 -2.82 -12.07 -0.21
C VAL A 106 -3.86 -11.30 -1.01
N LEU A 107 -3.51 -10.11 -1.48
CA LEU A 107 -4.39 -9.26 -2.28
C LEU A 107 -4.14 -9.47 -3.76
N LEU A 108 -2.87 -9.54 -4.15
CA LEU A 108 -2.51 -9.76 -5.54
C LEU A 108 -1.11 -10.34 -5.62
N THR A 109 -0.80 -10.95 -6.75
CA THR A 109 0.55 -11.38 -7.07
C THR A 109 1.04 -10.55 -8.25
N VAL A 110 2.34 -10.26 -8.25
CA VAL A 110 2.96 -9.37 -9.19
C VAL A 110 4.25 -10.00 -9.65
N ASN A 111 4.56 -9.94 -10.93
CA ASN A 111 5.87 -10.39 -11.41
C ASN A 111 6.80 -9.19 -11.48
N ILE A 112 7.46 -8.89 -10.35
CA ILE A 112 8.28 -7.68 -10.26
C ILE A 112 9.46 -7.71 -11.23
N ASN A 113 10.05 -8.89 -11.46
CA ASN A 113 11.17 -8.98 -12.39
C ASN A 113 10.77 -8.61 -13.82
N LYS A 114 9.60 -9.07 -14.26
CA LYS A 114 9.14 -8.75 -15.60
C LYS A 114 8.76 -7.28 -15.74
N ILE A 115 8.17 -6.72 -14.70
CA ILE A 115 7.82 -5.29 -14.70
C ILE A 115 9.09 -4.46 -14.82
N GLN A 116 10.14 -4.81 -14.08
CA GLN A 116 11.43 -4.12 -14.18
C GLN A 116 12.04 -4.27 -15.56
N ARG A 117 11.96 -5.44 -16.16
CA ARG A 117 12.49 -5.68 -17.51
C ARG A 117 11.78 -4.86 -18.56
N MET A 118 10.50 -4.51 -18.31
CA MET A 118 9.74 -3.65 -19.20
C MET A 118 10.08 -2.17 -19.01
N GLY A 119 10.99 -1.86 -18.09
CA GLY A 119 11.45 -0.49 -17.88
C GLY A 119 10.66 0.28 -16.83
N TYR A 120 9.82 -0.38 -16.06
CA TYR A 120 9.03 0.29 -15.03
C TYR A 120 9.67 0.17 -13.66
N ASP A 121 9.45 1.21 -12.84
CA ASP A 121 9.90 1.24 -11.47
C ASP A 121 8.89 0.48 -10.62
N ILE A 122 9.38 -0.37 -9.72
CA ILE A 122 8.51 -1.18 -8.86
C ILE A 122 8.27 -0.53 -7.49
N ILE A 123 8.78 0.66 -7.26
CA ILE A 123 8.50 1.39 -6.01
C ILE A 123 7.00 1.42 -5.81
N THR A 124 6.57 1.03 -4.62
CA THR A 124 5.15 0.84 -4.31
C THR A 124 4.73 1.82 -3.23
N PRO A 125 4.03 2.90 -3.58
CA PRO A 125 3.43 3.79 -2.60
C PRO A 125 2.28 3.11 -1.83
N ILE A 126 2.21 3.39 -0.54
CA ILE A 126 1.11 2.99 0.34
C ILE A 126 0.62 4.25 0.98
N VAL A 127 -0.61 4.65 0.65
CA VAL A 127 -1.11 6.01 0.92
C VAL A 127 -2.39 5.95 1.74
N ILE A 128 -2.49 6.84 2.72
CA ILE A 128 -3.73 7.10 3.44
C ILE A 128 -4.42 8.21 2.68
N CYS A 129 -5.59 7.91 2.10
CA CYS A 129 -6.27 8.83 1.19
C CYS A 129 -7.08 9.91 1.93
N ASN A 130 -7.42 9.66 3.20
CA ASN A 130 -8.20 10.60 4.00
C ASN A 130 -7.49 10.97 5.31
N PRO A 131 -6.25 11.50 5.22
CA PRO A 131 -5.45 11.74 6.41
C PRO A 131 -6.05 12.77 7.36
N ASP A 132 -6.82 13.73 6.83
CA ASP A 132 -7.36 14.80 7.65
C ASP A 132 -8.49 14.33 8.56
N ASP A 133 -9.01 13.12 8.36
CA ASP A 133 -10.04 12.54 9.20
C ASP A 133 -9.46 12.01 10.53
N PHE A 134 -8.15 12.01 10.68
CA PHE A 134 -7.49 11.39 11.82
C PHE A 134 -6.56 12.37 12.53
N LYS A 135 -6.22 12.05 13.79
CA LYS A 135 -5.50 12.98 14.63
C LYS A 135 -4.02 13.10 14.27
N GLU A 136 -3.41 11.97 13.96
CA GLU A 136 -1.96 11.95 13.73
C GLU A 136 -1.55 10.69 12.99
N ILE A 137 -0.54 10.81 12.14
CA ILE A 137 0.09 9.67 11.47
C ILE A 137 1.53 9.62 11.94
N ILE A 138 1.95 8.48 12.47
CA ILE A 138 3.32 8.25 12.93
C ILE A 138 3.98 7.30 11.96
N TYR A 139 5.07 7.74 11.35
CA TYR A 139 5.80 6.98 10.34
C TYR A 139 6.97 6.25 10.96
N ARG A 140 7.23 5.03 10.48
CA ARG A 140 8.46 4.32 10.81
C ARG A 140 9.64 4.99 10.06
N GLU A 141 10.83 4.91 10.64
CA GLU A 141 12.05 5.35 9.94
C GLU A 141 12.29 4.47 8.71
N PRO A 142 12.78 5.06 7.59
CA PRO A 142 13.13 4.27 6.41
C PRO A 142 14.15 3.18 6.71
N GLY A 143 14.14 2.15 5.90
CA GLY A 143 15.07 1.02 6.02
C GLY A 143 14.38 -0.28 5.65
N LYS A 144 15.07 -1.38 5.90
CA LYS A 144 14.55 -2.70 5.60
C LYS A 144 13.35 -3.01 6.45
N VAL A 145 12.31 -3.57 5.82
CA VAL A 145 11.10 -4.03 6.51
C VAL A 145 10.78 -5.44 6.06
N LYS A 146 10.13 -6.17 6.96
CA LYS A 146 9.59 -7.48 6.65
C LYS A 146 8.09 -7.41 6.63
N LYS A 147 7.46 -8.26 5.84
CA LYS A 147 6.01 -8.35 5.81
C LYS A 147 5.48 -8.44 7.22
N GLY A 148 4.52 -7.59 7.55
CA GLY A 148 3.93 -7.54 8.90
C GLY A 148 4.56 -6.53 9.83
N ASP A 149 5.73 -5.97 9.50
CA ASP A 149 6.30 -4.90 10.32
C ASP A 149 5.41 -3.66 10.24
N VAL A 150 5.24 -2.99 11.36
CA VAL A 150 4.44 -1.75 11.38
C VAL A 150 5.21 -0.65 10.65
N ILE A 151 4.59 -0.06 9.65
CA ILE A 151 5.19 1.02 8.85
C ILE A 151 4.56 2.37 9.14
N MET A 152 3.30 2.39 9.56
CA MET A 152 2.61 3.62 9.98
C MET A 152 1.65 3.28 11.10
N ARG A 153 1.44 4.24 12.01
CA ARG A 153 0.39 4.15 13.02
C ARG A 153 -0.47 5.39 12.91
N VAL A 154 -1.77 5.20 12.85
CA VAL A 154 -2.72 6.29 12.70
C VAL A 154 -3.53 6.41 13.96
N LYS A 155 -3.48 7.59 14.57
CA LYS A 155 -4.29 7.87 15.77
C LYS A 155 -5.65 8.37 15.33
N ILE A 156 -6.67 7.69 15.84
CA ILE A 156 -8.07 7.99 15.51
C ILE A 156 -8.57 9.20 16.28
#